data_181fbfad7bed9fd8031745937fde99ed
#
_entry.id   181fbfad7bed9fd8031745937fde99ed
#
_cell.length_a   1.000
_cell.length_b   1.000
_cell.length_c   1.000
_cell.angle_alpha   90.00
_cell.angle_beta   90.00
_cell.angle_gamma   90.00
#
_symmetry.space_group_name_H-M   'P 1'
#
loop_
_entity.id
_entity.type
_entity.pdbx_description
1 polymer ?
#
loop_
_entity_poly.entity_id
_entity_poly.type
_entity_poly.pdbx_seq_one_letter_code
_entity_poly.pdbx_strand_id
1 'polypeptide(L)'
;MNDTATRVETRTWTDEVLARVRQALPMGLLGVAVGTAGVIGARLVAHAHGLDNSYTVRDPAAITDAFWFVGLQSNLGVMLWIAAASCCLLGAALLRGVPGARRSARFLLASGLFSLWLGLDDGFMLHDEVLPNWQGIPEIALYALYLALMGAYLIYFRGTIFRTKYPLLVAAGVGMAASLVIDQFFNSHFFEDGTKFYGIVFWAAYLFDATLTLVRQEIPGL
;
A
#
# COMPACT_ATOMS: atom_id res chain seq x y z
N MET A 1 0.48 62.21 20.54
CA MET A 1 0.98 61.02 21.28
C MET A 1 -0.13 59.98 21.26
N ASN A 2 -0.07 59.09 20.26
CA ASN A 2 -1.01 57.99 20.16
C ASN A 2 -0.32 56.72 20.68
N ASP A 3 -0.75 56.31 21.85
CA ASP A 3 -0.27 55.09 22.51
C ASP A 3 -1.08 53.89 22.03
N THR A 4 -0.67 53.31 20.92
CA THR A 4 -1.19 52.02 20.46
C THR A 4 -0.45 50.91 21.19
N ALA A 5 -0.87 50.68 22.42
CA ALA A 5 -0.42 49.51 23.16
C ALA A 5 -0.92 48.24 22.44
N THR A 6 -0.04 47.57 21.71
CA THR A 6 -0.24 46.24 21.12
C THR A 6 -0.51 45.28 22.28
N ARG A 7 -1.80 44.91 22.48
CA ARG A 7 -2.19 43.81 23.36
C ARG A 7 -1.62 42.52 22.75
N VAL A 8 -0.54 42.05 23.28
CA VAL A 8 -0.09 40.66 23.09
C VAL A 8 -1.09 39.81 23.87
N GLU A 9 -2.06 39.20 23.17
CA GLU A 9 -2.90 38.17 23.75
C GLU A 9 -2.01 36.98 24.12
N THR A 10 -1.76 36.82 25.40
CA THR A 10 -1.09 35.65 25.94
C THR A 10 -2.05 34.47 25.82
N ARG A 11 -1.88 33.67 24.75
CA ARG A 11 -2.58 32.38 24.61
C ARG A 11 -2.32 31.57 25.89
N THR A 12 -3.38 31.16 26.56
CA THR A 12 -3.27 30.28 27.71
C THR A 12 -2.88 28.86 27.26
N TRP A 13 -2.22 28.09 28.11
CA TRP A 13 -1.91 26.69 27.84
C TRP A 13 -3.15 25.87 27.40
N THR A 14 -4.29 26.16 28.01
CA THR A 14 -5.59 25.55 27.68
C THR A 14 -6.02 25.85 26.25
N ASP A 15 -5.81 27.09 25.75
CA ASP A 15 -6.16 27.49 24.39
C ASP A 15 -5.30 26.73 23.35
N GLU A 16 -4.01 26.56 23.66
CA GLU A 16 -3.12 25.77 22.80
C GLU A 16 -3.52 24.30 22.71
N VAL A 17 -3.83 23.68 23.86
CA VAL A 17 -4.29 22.28 23.91
C VAL A 17 -5.59 22.12 23.12
N LEU A 18 -6.56 22.99 23.34
CA LEU A 18 -7.83 22.95 22.61
C LEU A 18 -7.65 23.12 21.09
N ALA A 19 -6.76 24.00 20.66
CA ALA A 19 -6.45 24.19 19.27
C ALA A 19 -5.84 22.92 18.65
N ARG A 20 -4.89 22.27 19.33
CA ARG A 20 -4.28 21.01 18.87
C ARG A 20 -5.29 19.87 18.82
N VAL A 21 -6.15 19.73 19.84
CA VAL A 21 -7.24 18.73 19.85
C VAL A 21 -8.18 18.95 18.65
N ARG A 22 -8.59 20.19 18.38
CA ARG A 22 -9.43 20.50 17.22
C ARG A 22 -8.75 20.17 15.89
N GLN A 23 -7.45 20.41 15.77
CA GLN A 23 -6.68 20.06 14.58
C GLN A 23 -6.54 18.55 14.39
N ALA A 24 -6.40 17.78 15.48
CA ALA A 24 -6.29 16.32 15.44
C ALA A 24 -7.65 15.62 15.23
N LEU A 25 -8.76 16.29 15.56
CA LEU A 25 -10.09 15.68 15.57
C LEU A 25 -10.50 15.01 14.25
N PRO A 26 -10.29 15.59 13.07
CA PRO A 26 -10.68 14.94 11.80
C PRO A 26 -9.93 13.61 11.57
N MET A 27 -8.63 13.59 11.85
CA MET A 27 -7.81 12.37 11.72
C MET A 27 -8.16 11.35 12.81
N GLY A 28 -8.46 11.81 14.02
CA GLY A 28 -8.94 10.96 15.11
C GLY A 28 -10.27 10.29 14.77
N LEU A 29 -11.22 11.05 14.25
CA LEU A 29 -12.51 10.51 13.80
C LEU A 29 -12.34 9.52 12.64
N LEU A 30 -11.47 9.81 11.68
CA LEU A 30 -11.14 8.87 10.62
C LEU A 30 -10.54 7.58 11.18
N GLY A 31 -9.61 7.68 12.13
CA GLY A 31 -9.01 6.52 12.81
C GLY A 31 -10.05 5.67 13.52
N VAL A 32 -10.98 6.30 14.26
CA VAL A 32 -12.10 5.59 14.91
C VAL A 32 -13.00 4.92 13.88
N ALA A 33 -13.34 5.62 12.79
CA ALA A 33 -14.21 5.07 11.74
C ALA A 33 -13.57 3.86 11.05
N VAL A 34 -12.30 3.95 10.67
CA VAL A 34 -11.55 2.84 10.04
C VAL A 34 -11.39 1.67 11.02
N GLY A 35 -11.00 1.93 12.27
CA GLY A 35 -10.88 0.89 13.31
C GLY A 35 -12.20 0.18 13.56
N THR A 36 -13.29 0.93 13.69
CA THR A 36 -14.63 0.37 13.88
C THR A 36 -15.08 -0.45 12.68
N ALA A 37 -14.85 0.04 11.45
CA ALA A 37 -15.16 -0.70 10.25
C ALA A 37 -14.38 -2.02 10.17
N GLY A 38 -13.09 -2.02 10.54
CA GLY A 38 -12.27 -3.23 10.60
C GLY A 38 -12.80 -4.26 11.60
N VAL A 39 -13.10 -3.82 12.83
CA VAL A 39 -13.62 -4.71 13.88
C VAL A 39 -15.01 -5.28 13.50
N ILE A 40 -15.91 -4.43 13.00
CA ILE A 40 -17.25 -4.88 12.58
C ILE A 40 -17.12 -5.80 11.36
N GLY A 41 -16.30 -5.46 10.38
CA GLY A 41 -16.06 -6.28 9.18
C GLY A 41 -15.54 -7.67 9.55
N ALA A 42 -14.51 -7.75 10.39
CA ALA A 42 -13.97 -9.01 10.89
C ALA A 42 -15.05 -9.88 11.56
N ARG A 43 -15.87 -9.26 12.44
CA ARG A 43 -16.98 -9.96 13.11
C ARG A 43 -18.06 -10.45 12.15
N LEU A 44 -18.42 -9.64 11.14
CA LEU A 44 -19.41 -10.03 10.14
C LEU A 44 -18.92 -11.21 9.31
N VAL A 45 -17.63 -11.22 8.92
CA VAL A 45 -17.01 -12.34 8.19
C VAL A 45 -17.06 -13.62 9.05
N ALA A 46 -16.64 -13.57 10.32
CA ALA A 46 -16.71 -14.73 11.22
C ALA A 46 -18.14 -15.26 11.31
N HIS A 47 -19.10 -14.38 11.54
CA HIS A 47 -20.51 -14.75 11.68
C HIS A 47 -21.10 -15.35 10.39
N ALA A 48 -20.78 -14.78 9.23
CA ALA A 48 -21.24 -15.29 7.92
C ALA A 48 -20.76 -16.72 7.64
N HIS A 49 -19.62 -17.12 8.23
CA HIS A 49 -19.05 -18.46 8.10
C HIS A 49 -19.36 -19.39 9.28
N GLY A 50 -20.17 -18.95 10.23
CA GLY A 50 -20.49 -19.73 11.44
C GLY A 50 -19.30 -19.98 12.35
N LEU A 51 -18.26 -19.12 12.28
CA LEU A 51 -17.04 -19.23 13.05
C LEU A 51 -17.08 -18.34 14.29
N ASP A 52 -16.33 -18.74 15.32
CA ASP A 52 -16.08 -17.87 16.47
C ASP A 52 -15.26 -16.64 16.08
N ASN A 53 -15.47 -15.52 16.75
CA ASN A 53 -14.78 -14.26 16.46
C ASN A 53 -13.25 -14.38 16.61
N SER A 54 -12.74 -15.35 17.37
CA SER A 54 -11.30 -15.59 17.52
C SER A 54 -10.60 -15.90 16.19
N TYR A 55 -11.33 -16.48 15.21
CA TYR A 55 -10.78 -16.77 13.88
C TYR A 55 -10.42 -15.55 13.06
N THR A 56 -10.99 -14.41 13.36
CA THR A 56 -10.72 -13.17 12.59
C THR A 56 -9.89 -12.13 13.35
N VAL A 57 -9.59 -12.38 14.64
CA VAL A 57 -8.84 -11.43 15.48
C VAL A 57 -7.53 -12.00 16.02
N ARG A 58 -7.34 -13.33 16.00
CA ARG A 58 -6.11 -13.98 16.44
C ARG A 58 -5.19 -14.24 15.24
N ASP A 59 -3.91 -14.37 15.54
CA ASP A 59 -2.90 -14.79 14.57
C ASP A 59 -3.22 -16.19 14.00
N PRO A 60 -3.17 -16.37 12.65
CA PRO A 60 -3.44 -17.68 12.02
C PRO A 60 -2.57 -18.83 12.57
N ALA A 61 -1.27 -18.57 12.84
CA ALA A 61 -0.39 -19.57 13.40
C ALA A 61 -0.84 -20.02 14.80
N ALA A 62 -1.37 -19.08 15.61
CA ALA A 62 -1.91 -19.36 16.94
C ALA A 62 -3.26 -20.10 16.91
N ILE A 63 -4.03 -19.97 15.81
CA ILE A 63 -5.30 -20.70 15.63
C ILE A 63 -5.03 -22.14 15.18
N THR A 64 -4.05 -22.32 14.28
CA THR A 64 -3.71 -23.62 13.68
C THR A 64 -2.65 -24.39 14.45
N ASP A 65 -2.17 -23.88 15.59
CA ASP A 65 -1.04 -24.43 16.36
C ASP A 65 0.22 -24.65 15.52
N ALA A 66 0.45 -23.74 14.57
CA ALA A 66 1.59 -23.77 13.67
C ALA A 66 2.79 -23.00 14.24
N PHE A 67 3.99 -23.26 13.71
CA PHE A 67 5.18 -22.51 14.09
C PHE A 67 5.05 -21.03 13.67
N TRP A 68 5.62 -20.12 14.47
CA TRP A 68 5.56 -18.66 14.25
C TRP A 68 6.12 -18.20 12.89
N PHE A 69 6.97 -18.98 12.26
CA PHE A 69 7.60 -18.65 10.97
C PHE A 69 6.82 -19.16 9.73
N VAL A 70 5.65 -19.80 9.94
CA VAL A 70 4.80 -20.22 8.81
C VAL A 70 4.34 -18.99 8.05
N GLY A 71 4.55 -18.99 6.74
CA GLY A 71 4.24 -17.84 5.88
C GLY A 71 5.17 -16.63 6.05
N LEU A 72 6.36 -16.78 6.68
CA LEU A 72 7.27 -15.66 6.96
C LEU A 72 7.59 -14.85 5.70
N GLN A 73 7.92 -15.50 4.59
CA GLN A 73 8.27 -14.82 3.34
C GLN A 73 7.06 -14.09 2.72
N SER A 74 5.89 -14.71 2.73
CA SER A 74 4.64 -14.10 2.27
C SER A 74 4.30 -12.87 3.11
N ASN A 75 4.34 -12.99 4.44
CA ASN A 75 4.09 -11.86 5.34
C ASN A 75 5.07 -10.70 5.12
N LEU A 76 6.36 -10.98 4.90
CA LEU A 76 7.35 -9.96 4.55
C LEU A 76 7.03 -9.30 3.19
N GLY A 77 6.55 -10.06 2.22
CA GLY A 77 6.08 -9.55 0.93
C GLY A 77 4.92 -8.57 1.10
N VAL A 78 3.90 -8.94 1.87
CA VAL A 78 2.76 -8.07 2.19
C VAL A 78 3.22 -6.79 2.88
N MET A 79 4.13 -6.88 3.87
CA MET A 79 4.70 -5.70 4.53
C MET A 79 5.41 -4.76 3.56
N LEU A 80 6.15 -5.29 2.59
CA LEU A 80 6.82 -4.49 1.56
C LEU A 80 5.84 -3.80 0.61
N TRP A 81 4.76 -4.49 0.20
CA TRP A 81 3.67 -3.90 -0.58
C TRP A 81 3.05 -2.70 0.15
N ILE A 82 2.69 -2.87 1.43
CA ILE A 82 2.07 -1.83 2.24
C ILE A 82 3.03 -0.67 2.51
N ALA A 83 4.31 -0.95 2.75
CA ALA A 83 5.33 0.08 2.92
C ALA A 83 5.52 0.91 1.65
N ALA A 84 5.61 0.27 0.48
CA ALA A 84 5.69 0.95 -0.81
C ALA A 84 4.43 1.80 -1.08
N ALA A 85 3.25 1.25 -0.81
CA ALA A 85 1.98 1.97 -0.91
C ALA A 85 1.97 3.23 -0.04
N SER A 86 2.33 3.10 1.23
CA SER A 86 2.35 4.21 2.20
C SER A 86 3.33 5.31 1.77
N CYS A 87 4.53 4.93 1.32
CA CYS A 87 5.53 5.88 0.83
C CYS A 87 5.01 6.67 -0.38
N CYS A 88 4.42 5.99 -1.37
CA CYS A 88 3.87 6.62 -2.56
C CYS A 88 2.67 7.53 -2.24
N LEU A 89 1.75 7.10 -1.39
CA LEU A 89 0.59 7.89 -0.99
C LEU A 89 1.01 9.16 -0.24
N LEU A 90 2.00 9.05 0.64
CA LEU A 90 2.59 10.21 1.31
C LEU A 90 3.24 11.16 0.31
N GLY A 91 4.05 10.65 -0.63
CA GLY A 91 4.66 11.44 -1.70
C GLY A 91 3.62 12.14 -2.57
N ALA A 92 2.54 11.45 -2.94
CA ALA A 92 1.42 12.02 -3.69
C ALA A 92 0.74 13.16 -2.91
N ALA A 93 0.55 13.00 -1.60
CA ALA A 93 -0.03 14.01 -0.72
C ALA A 93 0.87 15.25 -0.61
N LEU A 94 2.19 15.08 -0.49
CA LEU A 94 3.18 16.16 -0.45
C LEU A 94 3.20 16.97 -1.76
N LEU A 95 3.04 16.30 -2.90
CA LEU A 95 2.99 16.97 -4.22
C LEU A 95 1.63 17.56 -4.56
N ARG A 96 0.61 17.32 -3.72
CA ARG A 96 -0.73 17.85 -3.93
C ARG A 96 -0.73 19.39 -3.79
N GLY A 97 -1.04 20.08 -4.88
CA GLY A 97 -1.05 21.54 -4.89
C GLY A 97 0.26 22.20 -5.27
N VAL A 98 1.34 21.43 -5.48
CA VAL A 98 2.60 21.96 -6.01
C VAL A 98 2.43 22.27 -7.51
N PRO A 99 2.64 23.53 -7.95
CA PRO A 99 2.54 23.89 -9.36
C PRO A 99 3.46 23.05 -10.25
N GLY A 100 2.93 22.48 -11.33
CA GLY A 100 3.69 21.61 -12.25
C GLY A 100 3.80 20.15 -11.85
N ALA A 101 3.67 19.79 -10.56
CA ALA A 101 3.89 18.43 -10.04
C ALA A 101 2.71 17.45 -10.27
N ARG A 102 1.64 17.91 -10.93
CA ARG A 102 0.40 17.11 -11.06
C ARG A 102 0.61 15.71 -11.65
N ARG A 103 1.55 15.56 -12.59
CA ARG A 103 1.83 14.26 -13.23
C ARG A 103 2.58 13.33 -12.28
N SER A 104 3.57 13.86 -11.56
CA SER A 104 4.32 13.13 -10.52
C SER A 104 3.40 12.71 -9.35
N ALA A 105 2.54 13.61 -8.90
CA ALA A 105 1.53 13.31 -7.87
C ALA A 105 0.56 12.19 -8.29
N ARG A 106 0.07 12.21 -9.55
CA ARG A 106 -0.80 11.15 -10.08
C ARG A 106 -0.08 9.82 -10.23
N PHE A 107 1.18 9.85 -10.66
CA PHE A 107 2.02 8.64 -10.73
C PHE A 107 2.16 8.00 -9.36
N LEU A 108 2.55 8.77 -8.35
CA LEU A 108 2.71 8.26 -6.99
C LEU A 108 1.37 7.79 -6.40
N LEU A 109 0.26 8.50 -6.64
CA LEU A 109 -1.06 8.06 -6.21
C LEU A 109 -1.44 6.72 -6.83
N ALA A 110 -1.28 6.58 -8.14
CA ALA A 110 -1.58 5.33 -8.84
C ALA A 110 -0.68 4.19 -8.37
N SER A 111 0.63 4.43 -8.20
CA SER A 111 1.60 3.45 -7.67
C SER A 111 1.23 3.01 -6.26
N GLY A 112 0.85 3.97 -5.40
CA GLY A 112 0.44 3.68 -4.04
C GLY A 112 -0.84 2.85 -3.95
N LEU A 113 -1.87 3.21 -4.72
CA LEU A 113 -3.13 2.45 -4.78
C LEU A 113 -2.94 1.06 -5.38
N PHE A 114 -2.11 0.92 -6.42
CA PHE A 114 -1.81 -0.37 -7.03
C PHE A 114 -1.03 -1.28 -6.06
N SER A 115 -0.01 -0.75 -5.38
CA SER A 115 0.72 -1.51 -4.35
C SER A 115 -0.17 -1.89 -3.16
N LEU A 116 -1.07 -1.00 -2.74
CA LEU A 116 -2.04 -1.31 -1.68
C LEU A 116 -2.96 -2.46 -2.10
N TRP A 117 -3.47 -2.41 -3.32
CA TRP A 117 -4.32 -3.48 -3.87
C TRP A 117 -3.58 -4.81 -3.90
N LEU A 118 -2.35 -4.85 -4.46
CA LEU A 118 -1.54 -6.08 -4.50
C LEU A 118 -1.20 -6.61 -3.10
N GLY A 119 -0.94 -5.72 -2.14
CA GLY A 119 -0.69 -6.11 -0.76
C GLY A 119 -1.92 -6.70 -0.06
N LEU A 120 -3.11 -6.17 -0.35
CA LEU A 120 -4.38 -6.74 0.15
C LEU A 120 -4.69 -8.06 -0.53
N ASP A 121 -4.47 -8.14 -1.83
CA ASP A 121 -4.66 -9.33 -2.63
C ASP A 121 -3.79 -10.49 -2.14
N ASP A 122 -2.50 -10.25 -1.96
CA ASP A 122 -1.52 -11.22 -1.46
C ASP A 122 -1.80 -11.59 0.02
N GLY A 123 -2.15 -10.60 0.85
CA GLY A 123 -2.42 -10.81 2.28
C GLY A 123 -3.71 -11.54 2.59
N PHE A 124 -4.73 -11.42 1.74
CA PHE A 124 -6.04 -12.05 1.91
C PHE A 124 -6.34 -13.13 0.86
N MET A 125 -5.35 -13.53 0.05
CA MET A 125 -5.49 -14.55 -1.00
C MET A 125 -6.68 -14.27 -1.92
N LEU A 126 -6.85 -13.00 -2.33
CA LEU A 126 -8.06 -12.60 -3.07
C LEU A 126 -8.11 -13.26 -4.43
N HIS A 127 -6.99 -13.31 -5.17
CA HIS A 127 -6.91 -13.91 -6.50
C HIS A 127 -6.87 -15.45 -6.48
N ASP A 128 -6.32 -16.06 -5.41
CA ASP A 128 -6.19 -17.51 -5.29
C ASP A 128 -7.44 -18.18 -4.72
N GLU A 129 -8.04 -17.58 -3.69
CA GLU A 129 -9.12 -18.20 -2.91
C GLU A 129 -10.45 -17.46 -3.00
N VAL A 130 -10.43 -16.15 -2.69
CA VAL A 130 -11.68 -15.42 -2.46
C VAL A 130 -12.45 -15.22 -3.77
N LEU A 131 -11.82 -14.66 -4.79
CA LEU A 131 -12.49 -14.33 -6.05
C LEU A 131 -12.83 -15.58 -6.87
N PRO A 132 -11.96 -16.62 -6.99
CA PRO A 132 -12.30 -17.83 -7.68
C PRO A 132 -13.41 -18.65 -7.00
N ASN A 133 -13.26 -18.89 -5.70
CA ASN A 133 -14.15 -19.81 -4.98
C ASN A 133 -15.52 -19.20 -4.60
N TRP A 134 -15.54 -17.87 -4.35
CA TRP A 134 -16.78 -17.21 -3.90
C TRP A 134 -17.50 -16.44 -4.99
N GLN A 135 -16.77 -15.92 -5.98
CA GLN A 135 -17.32 -15.12 -7.06
C GLN A 135 -17.31 -15.87 -8.40
N GLY A 136 -16.68 -17.03 -8.46
CA GLY A 136 -16.58 -17.83 -9.70
C GLY A 136 -15.73 -17.14 -10.79
N ILE A 137 -14.86 -16.20 -10.44
CA ILE A 137 -13.99 -15.50 -11.39
C ILE A 137 -12.74 -16.37 -11.61
N PRO A 138 -12.49 -16.87 -12.82
CA PRO A 138 -11.30 -17.68 -13.06
C PRO A 138 -10.02 -16.91 -12.75
N GLU A 139 -9.06 -17.53 -12.06
CA GLU A 139 -7.76 -16.98 -11.71
C GLU A 139 -7.02 -16.37 -12.91
N ILE A 140 -7.05 -17.07 -14.06
CA ILE A 140 -6.48 -16.58 -15.32
C ILE A 140 -7.04 -15.22 -15.76
N ALA A 141 -8.32 -14.95 -15.48
CA ALA A 141 -8.94 -13.66 -15.80
C ALA A 141 -8.40 -12.55 -14.90
N LEU A 142 -8.08 -12.86 -13.63
CA LEU A 142 -7.48 -11.92 -12.69
C LEU A 142 -6.05 -11.60 -13.10
N TYR A 143 -5.23 -12.59 -13.48
CA TYR A 143 -3.89 -12.36 -14.02
C TYR A 143 -3.91 -11.52 -15.29
N ALA A 144 -4.84 -11.82 -16.22
CA ALA A 144 -5.01 -11.02 -17.42
C ALA A 144 -5.38 -9.56 -17.11
N LEU A 145 -6.26 -9.33 -16.13
CA LEU A 145 -6.62 -8.01 -15.65
C LEU A 145 -5.40 -7.28 -15.05
N TYR A 146 -4.63 -7.94 -14.20
CA TYR A 146 -3.43 -7.34 -13.59
C TYR A 146 -2.37 -6.97 -14.63
N LEU A 147 -2.15 -7.84 -15.62
CA LEU A 147 -1.25 -7.55 -16.74
C LEU A 147 -1.74 -6.37 -17.59
N ALA A 148 -3.04 -6.29 -17.85
CA ALA A 148 -3.64 -5.19 -18.60
C ALA A 148 -3.51 -3.86 -17.82
N LEU A 149 -3.80 -3.86 -16.51
CA LEU A 149 -3.66 -2.69 -15.65
C LEU A 149 -2.19 -2.25 -15.55
N MET A 150 -1.26 -3.19 -15.38
CA MET A 150 0.19 -2.91 -15.38
C MET A 150 0.64 -2.33 -16.71
N GLY A 151 0.22 -2.91 -17.84
CA GLY A 151 0.54 -2.40 -19.18
C GLY A 151 0.02 -0.97 -19.37
N ALA A 152 -1.23 -0.70 -19.02
CA ALA A 152 -1.82 0.63 -19.08
C ALA A 152 -1.06 1.62 -18.17
N TYR A 153 -0.71 1.22 -16.95
CA TYR A 153 0.10 2.03 -16.02
C TYR A 153 1.47 2.39 -16.62
N LEU A 154 2.20 1.41 -17.15
CA LEU A 154 3.52 1.63 -17.75
C LEU A 154 3.44 2.58 -18.96
N ILE A 155 2.47 2.39 -19.85
CA ILE A 155 2.26 3.23 -21.04
C ILE A 155 1.90 4.66 -20.64
N TYR A 156 0.94 4.82 -19.71
CA TYR A 156 0.46 6.13 -19.30
C TYR A 156 1.53 6.94 -18.56
N PHE A 157 2.31 6.30 -17.71
CA PHE A 157 3.32 6.95 -16.88
C PHE A 157 4.76 6.87 -17.44
N ARG A 158 4.96 6.33 -18.64
CA ARG A 158 6.30 6.16 -19.26
C ARG A 158 7.21 7.38 -19.11
N GLY A 159 6.69 8.59 -19.35
CA GLY A 159 7.49 9.81 -19.26
C GLY A 159 7.92 10.17 -17.83
N THR A 160 7.15 9.77 -16.81
CA THR A 160 7.54 9.92 -15.40
C THR A 160 8.52 8.82 -15.00
N ILE A 161 8.26 7.58 -15.43
CA ILE A 161 9.12 6.40 -15.18
C ILE A 161 10.54 6.66 -15.68
N PHE A 162 10.71 7.20 -16.89
CA PHE A 162 12.04 7.52 -17.44
C PHE A 162 12.80 8.63 -16.70
N ARG A 163 12.13 9.41 -15.85
CA ARG A 163 12.77 10.39 -14.94
C ARG A 163 13.25 9.78 -13.64
N THR A 164 13.01 8.50 -13.40
CA THR A 164 13.35 7.75 -12.19
C THR A 164 14.35 6.62 -12.51
N LYS A 165 14.78 5.87 -11.49
CA LYS A 165 15.67 4.71 -11.68
C LYS A 165 14.88 3.48 -12.17
N TYR A 166 14.27 3.59 -13.34
CA TYR A 166 13.45 2.54 -13.97
C TYR A 166 14.11 1.15 -14.09
N PRO A 167 15.45 0.95 -14.10
CA PRO A 167 16.01 -0.39 -14.08
C PRO A 167 15.58 -1.24 -12.88
N LEU A 168 15.29 -0.62 -11.73
CA LEU A 168 14.71 -1.31 -10.58
C LEU A 168 13.31 -1.84 -10.88
N LEU A 169 12.50 -1.06 -11.61
CA LEU A 169 11.18 -1.49 -12.08
C LEU A 169 11.27 -2.66 -13.06
N VAL A 170 12.27 -2.65 -13.93
CA VAL A 170 12.54 -3.78 -14.85
C VAL A 170 12.91 -5.02 -14.05
N ALA A 171 13.79 -4.90 -13.05
CA ALA A 171 14.15 -6.02 -12.18
C ALA A 171 12.94 -6.58 -11.43
N ALA A 172 12.05 -5.70 -10.93
CA ALA A 172 10.79 -6.11 -10.33
C ALA A 172 9.92 -6.92 -11.32
N GLY A 173 9.75 -6.41 -12.54
CA GLY A 173 8.98 -7.10 -13.58
C GLY A 173 9.57 -8.45 -13.97
N VAL A 174 10.90 -8.56 -14.05
CA VAL A 174 11.59 -9.84 -14.31
C VAL A 174 11.34 -10.85 -13.20
N GLY A 175 11.45 -10.43 -11.92
CA GLY A 175 11.16 -11.30 -10.77
C GLY A 175 9.73 -11.82 -10.76
N MET A 176 8.75 -10.94 -11.00
CA MET A 176 7.34 -11.31 -11.07
C MET A 176 7.03 -12.23 -12.26
N ALA A 177 7.57 -11.91 -13.46
CA ALA A 177 7.38 -12.74 -14.63
C ALA A 177 8.02 -14.13 -14.48
N ALA A 178 9.20 -14.21 -13.85
CA ALA A 178 9.86 -15.47 -13.56
C ALA A 178 9.02 -16.33 -12.60
N SER A 179 8.42 -15.74 -11.57
CA SER A 179 7.51 -16.46 -10.67
C SER A 179 6.34 -17.09 -11.42
N LEU A 180 5.65 -16.31 -12.26
CA LEU A 180 4.53 -16.84 -13.07
C LEU A 180 4.95 -17.97 -14.02
N VAL A 181 6.16 -17.88 -14.63
CA VAL A 181 6.68 -18.94 -15.49
C VAL A 181 7.02 -20.19 -14.66
N ILE A 182 7.61 -20.02 -13.48
CA ILE A 182 7.97 -21.14 -12.61
C ILE A 182 6.71 -21.86 -12.12
N ASP A 183 5.70 -21.15 -11.69
CA ASP A 183 4.40 -21.69 -11.31
C ASP A 183 3.82 -22.57 -12.42
N GLN A 184 3.79 -22.06 -13.64
CA GLN A 184 3.14 -22.71 -14.77
C GLN A 184 3.89 -23.96 -15.30
N PHE A 185 5.24 -23.99 -15.20
CA PHE A 185 6.06 -25.00 -15.85
C PHE A 185 6.91 -25.89 -14.93
N PHE A 186 7.17 -25.49 -13.69
CA PHE A 186 8.19 -26.16 -12.87
C PHE A 186 7.70 -26.74 -11.55
N ASN A 187 6.47 -26.54 -11.17
CA ASN A 187 5.83 -27.08 -9.94
C ASN A 187 6.76 -27.01 -8.69
N SER A 188 7.43 -25.87 -8.51
CA SER A 188 8.41 -25.66 -7.43
C SER A 188 8.10 -24.38 -6.65
N HIS A 189 7.33 -24.52 -5.59
CA HIS A 189 6.93 -23.41 -4.71
C HIS A 189 8.11 -22.59 -4.18
N PHE A 190 9.25 -23.23 -3.86
CA PHE A 190 10.41 -22.51 -3.34
C PHE A 190 10.99 -21.50 -4.34
N PHE A 191 11.15 -21.88 -5.61
CA PHE A 191 11.67 -20.98 -6.63
C PHE A 191 10.63 -19.98 -7.10
N GLU A 192 9.38 -20.38 -7.18
CA GLU A 192 8.24 -19.50 -7.49
C GLU A 192 8.13 -18.37 -6.46
N ASP A 193 7.92 -18.73 -5.18
CA ASP A 193 7.80 -17.74 -4.10
C ASP A 193 9.08 -16.93 -3.93
N GLY A 194 10.24 -17.54 -4.11
CA GLY A 194 11.52 -16.86 -4.06
C GLY A 194 11.63 -15.75 -5.10
N THR A 195 11.33 -16.06 -6.38
CA THR A 195 11.38 -15.07 -7.46
C THR A 195 10.31 -14.01 -7.33
N LYS A 196 9.09 -14.36 -6.89
CA LYS A 196 8.03 -13.43 -6.52
C LYS A 196 8.52 -12.44 -5.45
N PHE A 197 9.13 -12.94 -4.39
CA PHE A 197 9.64 -12.10 -3.32
C PHE A 197 10.73 -11.12 -3.79
N TYR A 198 11.68 -11.56 -4.62
CA TYR A 198 12.64 -10.64 -5.25
C TYR A 198 11.95 -9.57 -6.09
N GLY A 199 10.92 -9.94 -6.85
CA GLY A 199 10.10 -8.98 -7.60
C GLY A 199 9.49 -7.92 -6.68
N ILE A 200 8.92 -8.32 -5.55
CA ILE A 200 8.34 -7.42 -4.54
C ILE A 200 9.40 -6.50 -3.92
N VAL A 201 10.58 -7.02 -3.58
CA VAL A 201 11.69 -6.23 -3.03
C VAL A 201 12.13 -5.14 -4.02
N PHE A 202 12.34 -5.49 -5.30
CA PHE A 202 12.73 -4.53 -6.33
C PHE A 202 11.62 -3.52 -6.64
N TRP A 203 10.36 -3.92 -6.59
CA TRP A 203 9.21 -3.02 -6.72
C TRP A 203 9.20 -2.00 -5.58
N ALA A 204 9.32 -2.44 -4.34
CA ALA A 204 9.39 -1.55 -3.18
C ALA A 204 10.58 -0.60 -3.26
N ALA A 205 11.78 -1.12 -3.57
CA ALA A 205 12.98 -0.32 -3.73
C ALA A 205 12.82 0.74 -4.84
N TYR A 206 12.21 0.36 -5.97
CA TYR A 206 11.89 1.31 -7.03
C TYR A 206 10.98 2.43 -6.57
N LEU A 207 9.87 2.08 -5.91
CA LEU A 207 8.88 3.08 -5.49
C LEU A 207 9.39 3.99 -4.37
N PHE A 208 10.20 3.50 -3.45
CA PHE A 208 10.88 4.33 -2.46
C PHE A 208 11.80 5.35 -3.14
N ASP A 209 12.66 4.90 -4.05
CA ASP A 209 13.58 5.78 -4.77
C ASP A 209 12.83 6.77 -5.69
N ALA A 210 11.82 6.30 -6.41
CA ALA A 210 11.00 7.14 -7.29
C ALA A 210 10.26 8.23 -6.50
N THR A 211 9.72 7.90 -5.33
CA THR A 211 9.06 8.87 -4.46
C THR A 211 10.03 9.95 -4.01
N LEU A 212 11.20 9.56 -3.48
CA LEU A 212 12.23 10.51 -3.06
C LEU A 212 12.71 11.39 -4.22
N THR A 213 12.96 10.77 -5.38
CA THR A 213 13.43 11.47 -6.58
C THR A 213 12.41 12.52 -7.04
N LEU A 214 11.15 12.14 -7.17
CA LEU A 214 10.10 13.03 -7.67
C LEU A 214 9.79 14.15 -6.66
N VAL A 215 9.71 13.84 -5.37
CA VAL A 215 9.47 14.86 -4.34
C VAL A 215 10.60 15.90 -4.33
N ARG A 216 11.87 15.48 -4.38
CA ARG A 216 13.02 16.39 -4.46
C ARG A 216 13.07 17.21 -5.75
N GLN A 217 12.63 16.66 -6.87
CA GLN A 217 12.58 17.38 -8.14
C GLN A 217 11.50 18.46 -8.16
N GLU A 218 10.34 18.19 -7.56
CA GLU A 218 9.17 19.06 -7.63
C GLU A 218 9.11 20.08 -6.47
N ILE A 219 9.82 19.83 -5.36
CA ILE A 219 9.91 20.74 -4.20
C ILE A 219 11.39 21.09 -3.96
N PRO A 220 11.93 22.13 -4.61
CA PRO A 220 13.30 22.57 -4.38
C PRO A 220 13.49 23.02 -2.93
N GLY A 221 14.48 22.43 -2.23
CA GLY A 221 14.82 22.78 -0.85
C GLY A 221 14.35 21.80 0.23
N LEU A 222 13.74 20.66 -0.18
CA LEU A 222 13.54 19.49 0.70
C LEU A 222 14.75 18.59 0.74
#